data_a6c8299960ad819f991629998c4b28d4
#
_entry.id   a6c8299960ad819f991629998c4b28d4
#
_cell.length_a   1.000
_cell.length_b   1.000
_cell.length_c   1.000
_cell.angle_alpha   90.00
_cell.angle_beta   90.00
_cell.angle_gamma   90.00
#
_symmetry.space_group_name_H-M   'P 1'
#
loop_
_entity.id
_entity.type
_entity.pdbx_description
1 polymer ?
#
loop_
_entity_poly.entity_id
_entity_poly.type
_entity_poly.pdbx_seq_one_letter_code
_entity_poly.pdbx_strand_id
1 'polypeptide(L)'
;MIENIKVAAAQLSPVYLDKEKTVDKACEAILEAGENGARLIVFPEAYISGYPDWVWLIPNSKGADLNELYLKLVQNAVSVPAACTKKLCEAAKAAGINVVIGMHERNTETSSASLFNSLLFIDEKGLILGKHRKLLPTG
;
A
#
# COMPACT_ATOMS: atom_id res chain seq x y z
N MET A 1 -31.05 9.63 11.76
CA MET A 1 -29.89 10.32 12.40
C MET A 1 -28.63 9.89 11.67
N ILE A 2 -27.76 10.82 11.31
CA ILE A 2 -26.44 10.47 10.77
C ILE A 2 -25.59 10.06 11.96
N GLU A 3 -25.15 8.81 11.99
CA GLU A 3 -24.24 8.32 13.02
C GLU A 3 -22.82 8.85 12.72
N ASN A 4 -22.18 9.49 13.69
CA ASN A 4 -20.80 9.92 13.56
C ASN A 4 -19.88 8.68 13.64
N ILE A 5 -19.05 8.49 12.63
CA ILE A 5 -18.01 7.44 12.62
C ILE A 5 -16.64 8.07 12.82
N LYS A 6 -15.78 7.40 13.60
CA LYS A 6 -14.37 7.77 13.72
C LYS A 6 -13.59 7.15 12.56
N VAL A 7 -12.75 7.95 11.93
CA VAL A 7 -11.82 7.52 10.88
C VAL A 7 -10.40 7.88 11.26
N ALA A 8 -9.44 7.10 10.80
CA ALA A 8 -8.02 7.33 11.00
C ALA A 8 -7.33 7.65 9.66
N ALA A 9 -6.54 8.70 9.62
CA ALA A 9 -5.62 9.00 8.53
C ALA A 9 -4.19 8.64 8.99
N ALA A 10 -3.60 7.62 8.38
CA ALA A 10 -2.27 7.14 8.74
C ALA A 10 -1.19 8.03 8.14
N GLN A 11 -0.69 8.99 8.90
CA GLN A 11 0.46 9.83 8.53
C GLN A 11 1.77 9.14 8.97
N LEU A 12 2.12 8.06 8.30
CA LEU A 12 3.25 7.20 8.63
C LEU A 12 4.21 7.08 7.44
N SER A 13 5.51 7.09 7.73
CA SER A 13 6.51 6.77 6.71
C SER A 13 6.56 5.26 6.48
N PRO A 14 6.65 4.78 5.24
CA PRO A 14 6.93 3.37 4.96
C PRO A 14 8.37 2.99 5.38
N VAL A 15 8.67 1.71 5.44
CA VAL A 15 10.05 1.24 5.38
C VAL A 15 10.42 1.17 3.89
N TYR A 16 11.24 2.11 3.46
CA TYR A 16 11.47 2.38 2.05
C TYR A 16 12.05 1.18 1.32
N LEU A 17 11.43 0.78 0.20
CA LEU A 17 11.80 -0.39 -0.61
C LEU A 17 11.88 -1.71 0.20
N ASP A 18 11.10 -1.80 1.29
CA ASP A 18 10.94 -3.02 2.08
C ASP A 18 9.44 -3.27 2.32
N LYS A 19 8.85 -4.06 1.43
CA LYS A 19 7.42 -4.40 1.45
C LYS A 19 7.01 -5.08 2.75
N GLU A 20 7.79 -6.06 3.20
CA GLU A 20 7.40 -6.87 4.34
C GLU A 20 7.36 -6.05 5.64
N LYS A 21 8.40 -5.27 5.90
CA LYS A 21 8.42 -4.37 7.07
C LYS A 21 7.37 -3.27 7.00
N THR A 22 7.08 -2.75 5.79
CA THR A 22 6.01 -1.76 5.62
C THR A 22 4.65 -2.36 5.92
N VAL A 23 4.39 -3.59 5.46
CA VAL A 23 3.14 -4.30 5.75
C VAL A 23 3.01 -4.61 7.24
N ASP A 24 4.08 -5.05 7.91
CA ASP A 24 4.05 -5.29 9.36
C ASP A 24 3.71 -4.01 10.12
N LYS A 25 4.35 -2.88 9.76
CA LYS A 25 4.03 -1.55 10.32
C LYS A 25 2.58 -1.11 10.02
N ALA A 26 2.06 -1.42 8.82
CA ALA A 26 0.66 -1.14 8.50
C ALA A 26 -0.29 -1.97 9.37
N CYS A 27 0.01 -3.24 9.60
CA CYS A 27 -0.79 -4.11 10.47
C CYS A 27 -0.85 -3.58 11.91
N GLU A 28 0.27 -3.10 12.46
CA GLU A 28 0.32 -2.46 13.78
C GLU A 28 -0.60 -1.23 13.84
N ALA A 29 -0.52 -0.35 12.82
CA ALA A 29 -1.36 0.84 12.76
C ALA A 29 -2.86 0.52 12.59
N ILE A 30 -3.18 -0.55 11.86
CA ILE A 30 -4.57 -1.03 11.71
C ILE A 30 -5.13 -1.48 13.07
N LEU A 31 -4.36 -2.25 13.82
CA LEU A 31 -4.75 -2.73 15.15
C LEU A 31 -4.93 -1.56 16.12
N GLU A 32 -3.97 -0.65 16.17
CA GLU A 32 -4.03 0.57 17.00
C GLU A 32 -5.27 1.43 16.65
N ALA A 33 -5.56 1.63 15.36
CA ALA A 33 -6.73 2.39 14.93
C ALA A 33 -8.05 1.73 15.41
N GLY A 34 -8.13 0.40 15.33
CA GLY A 34 -9.29 -0.36 15.85
C GLY A 34 -9.45 -0.22 17.36
N GLU A 35 -8.37 -0.36 18.13
CA GLU A 35 -8.35 -0.17 19.58
C GLU A 35 -8.82 1.25 19.97
N ASN A 36 -8.48 2.25 19.16
CA ASN A 36 -8.93 3.63 19.33
C ASN A 36 -10.35 3.88 18.79
N GLY A 37 -11.08 2.85 18.35
CA GLY A 37 -12.48 2.93 17.93
C GLY A 37 -12.68 3.50 16.53
N ALA A 38 -11.67 3.50 15.67
CA ALA A 38 -11.85 3.85 14.27
C ALA A 38 -12.65 2.77 13.53
N ARG A 39 -13.43 3.16 12.52
CA ARG A 39 -14.17 2.25 11.62
C ARG A 39 -13.52 2.13 10.25
N LEU A 40 -12.60 3.03 9.96
CA LEU A 40 -11.83 3.06 8.73
C LEU A 40 -10.44 3.63 9.04
N ILE A 41 -9.42 3.03 8.44
CA ILE A 41 -8.06 3.62 8.35
C ILE A 41 -7.67 3.78 6.88
N VAL A 42 -7.07 4.93 6.55
CA VAL A 42 -6.59 5.25 5.20
C VAL A 42 -5.10 5.53 5.25
N PHE A 43 -4.33 4.83 4.43
CA PHE A 43 -2.88 5.02 4.26
C PHE A 43 -2.57 5.87 3.02
N PRO A 44 -1.38 6.50 2.96
CA PRO A 44 -0.96 7.30 1.82
C PRO A 44 -0.91 6.55 0.48
N GLU A 45 -0.87 7.35 -0.61
CA GLU A 45 -0.53 6.87 -1.97
C GLU A 45 0.82 6.15 -1.95
N ALA A 46 0.91 5.02 -2.68
CA ALA A 46 2.14 4.24 -2.84
C ALA A 46 2.83 3.87 -1.51
N TYR A 47 2.05 3.74 -0.41
CA TYR A 47 2.59 3.49 0.93
C TYR A 47 3.42 2.22 0.99
N ILE A 48 2.89 1.10 0.43
CA ILE A 48 3.66 -0.14 0.35
C ILE A 48 4.73 0.02 -0.71
N SER A 49 5.98 -0.08 -0.27
CA SER A 49 7.26 0.12 -0.95
C SER A 49 7.75 1.57 -1.02
N GLY A 50 6.90 2.57 -0.71
CA GLY A 50 7.26 3.98 -0.71
C GLY A 50 7.13 4.66 -2.08
N TYR A 51 6.93 5.96 -2.07
CA TYR A 51 6.80 6.75 -3.29
C TYR A 51 8.16 6.91 -3.98
N PRO A 52 8.28 6.72 -5.31
CA PRO A 52 9.56 6.69 -6.03
C PRO A 52 10.05 8.11 -6.40
N ASP A 53 10.17 9.01 -5.43
CA ASP A 53 10.60 10.40 -5.60
C ASP A 53 12.02 10.54 -6.17
N TRP A 54 12.84 9.51 -6.05
CA TRP A 54 14.17 9.43 -6.63
C TRP A 54 14.18 9.59 -8.17
N VAL A 55 13.07 9.34 -8.87
CA VAL A 55 12.99 9.56 -10.33
C VAL A 55 13.20 11.01 -10.72
N TRP A 56 12.92 11.95 -9.82
CA TRP A 56 13.15 13.38 -10.02
C TRP A 56 14.43 13.90 -9.36
N LEU A 57 14.98 13.15 -8.41
CA LEU A 57 16.18 13.56 -7.64
C LEU A 57 17.48 13.07 -8.29
N ILE A 58 17.43 11.93 -8.97
CA ILE A 58 18.61 11.32 -9.60
C ILE A 58 18.67 11.76 -11.07
N PRO A 59 19.75 12.39 -11.53
CA PRO A 59 19.91 12.78 -12.93
C PRO A 59 19.87 11.56 -13.87
N ASN A 60 19.28 11.74 -15.06
CA ASN A 60 19.21 10.68 -16.09
C ASN A 60 20.58 10.17 -16.53
N SER A 61 21.65 10.96 -16.36
CA SER A 61 23.05 10.50 -16.59
C SER A 61 23.48 9.36 -15.66
N LYS A 62 22.77 9.13 -14.56
CA LYS A 62 22.97 8.02 -13.61
C LYS A 62 21.96 6.89 -13.84
N GLY A 63 21.74 6.51 -15.08
CA GLY A 63 20.76 5.49 -15.45
C GLY A 63 20.96 4.12 -14.77
N ALA A 64 22.20 3.76 -14.43
CA ALA A 64 22.48 2.51 -13.69
C ALA A 64 21.83 2.55 -12.28
N ASP A 65 21.97 3.67 -11.56
CA ASP A 65 21.40 3.84 -10.21
C ASP A 65 19.87 3.85 -10.28
N LEU A 66 19.29 4.50 -11.28
CA LEU A 66 17.84 4.52 -11.52
C LEU A 66 17.30 3.11 -11.78
N ASN A 67 18.00 2.31 -12.61
CA ASN A 67 17.62 0.95 -12.92
C ASN A 67 17.69 0.04 -11.69
N GLU A 68 18.70 0.20 -10.84
CA GLU A 68 18.82 -0.56 -9.59
C GLU A 68 17.64 -0.26 -8.64
N LEU A 69 17.31 1.02 -8.46
CA LEU A 69 16.17 1.44 -7.62
C LEU A 69 14.83 0.95 -8.19
N TYR A 70 14.66 1.03 -9.49
CA TYR A 70 13.46 0.51 -10.15
C TYR A 70 13.34 -1.01 -9.98
N LEU A 71 14.42 -1.74 -10.11
CA LEU A 71 14.43 -3.19 -9.88
C LEU A 71 14.04 -3.52 -8.43
N LYS A 72 14.56 -2.79 -7.45
CA LYS A 72 14.17 -2.94 -6.04
C LYS A 72 12.68 -2.63 -5.84
N LEU A 73 12.15 -1.59 -6.50
CA LEU A 73 10.72 -1.27 -6.44
C LEU A 73 9.87 -2.40 -7.01
N VAL A 74 10.24 -2.96 -8.17
CA VAL A 74 9.55 -4.11 -8.79
C VAL A 74 9.56 -5.33 -7.87
N GLN A 75 10.69 -5.63 -7.21
CA GLN A 75 10.82 -6.74 -6.27
C GLN A 75 9.94 -6.56 -5.03
N ASN A 76 9.73 -5.32 -4.61
CA ASN A 76 8.91 -4.95 -3.46
C ASN A 76 7.47 -4.55 -3.83
N ALA A 77 7.06 -4.68 -5.09
CA ALA A 77 5.69 -4.45 -5.51
C ALA A 77 4.76 -5.59 -5.05
N VAL A 78 3.47 -5.27 -4.94
CA VAL A 78 2.43 -6.14 -4.39
C VAL A 78 1.67 -6.82 -5.51
N SER A 79 1.61 -8.14 -5.50
CA SER A 79 0.60 -8.89 -6.26
C SER A 79 -0.65 -9.08 -5.41
N VAL A 80 -1.83 -9.06 -6.01
CA VAL A 80 -3.10 -9.24 -5.30
C VAL A 80 -3.86 -10.40 -5.97
N PRO A 81 -4.13 -11.50 -5.20
CA PRO A 81 -3.76 -11.76 -3.80
C PRO A 81 -2.30 -12.21 -3.61
N ALA A 82 -1.76 -11.98 -2.40
CA ALA A 82 -0.42 -12.46 -2.00
C ALA A 82 -0.33 -12.62 -0.46
N ALA A 83 0.77 -13.16 0.04
CA ALA A 83 0.98 -13.33 1.48
C ALA A 83 0.91 -12.00 2.24
N CYS A 84 1.48 -10.93 1.69
CA CYS A 84 1.43 -9.60 2.30
C CYS A 84 0.00 -9.02 2.36
N THR A 85 -0.82 -9.23 1.33
CA THR A 85 -2.23 -8.79 1.37
C THR A 85 -3.05 -9.63 2.34
N LYS A 86 -2.71 -10.91 2.53
CA LYS A 86 -3.34 -11.76 3.54
C LYS A 86 -3.09 -11.24 4.96
N LYS A 87 -1.86 -10.81 5.29
CA LYS A 87 -1.54 -10.18 6.58
C LYS A 87 -2.43 -8.95 6.83
N LEU A 88 -2.59 -8.07 5.83
CA LEU A 88 -3.45 -6.89 5.94
C LEU A 88 -4.93 -7.27 6.17
N CYS A 89 -5.42 -8.29 5.47
CA CYS A 89 -6.78 -8.82 5.66
C CYS A 89 -6.98 -9.37 7.08
N GLU A 90 -6.00 -10.10 7.61
CA GLU A 90 -6.03 -10.64 8.97
C GLU A 90 -6.03 -9.51 10.02
N ALA A 91 -5.22 -8.46 9.81
CA ALA A 91 -5.20 -7.29 10.69
C ALA A 91 -6.53 -6.51 10.65
N ALA A 92 -7.08 -6.26 9.46
CA ALA A 92 -8.39 -5.61 9.29
C ALA A 92 -9.50 -6.37 10.03
N LYS A 93 -9.52 -7.71 9.86
CA LYS A 93 -10.48 -8.59 10.55
C LYS A 93 -10.29 -8.55 12.06
N ALA A 94 -9.06 -8.64 12.56
CA ALA A 94 -8.77 -8.62 13.99
C ALA A 94 -9.17 -7.29 14.64
N ALA A 95 -8.92 -6.18 13.94
CA ALA A 95 -9.30 -4.83 14.38
C ALA A 95 -10.80 -4.52 14.18
N GLY A 96 -11.50 -5.26 13.30
CA GLY A 96 -12.90 -5.02 12.94
C GLY A 96 -13.11 -3.69 12.21
N ILE A 97 -12.15 -3.25 11.38
CA ILE A 97 -12.19 -1.97 10.66
C ILE A 97 -11.93 -2.13 9.17
N ASN A 98 -12.44 -1.18 8.40
CA ASN A 98 -12.14 -1.08 6.97
C ASN A 98 -10.76 -0.48 6.76
N VAL A 99 -10.06 -0.90 5.69
CA VAL A 99 -8.71 -0.45 5.36
C VAL A 99 -8.65 -0.01 3.90
N VAL A 100 -8.06 1.17 3.65
CA VAL A 100 -7.66 1.63 2.33
C VAL A 100 -6.16 1.89 2.35
N ILE A 101 -5.41 1.22 1.49
CA ILE A 101 -3.95 1.30 1.49
C ILE A 101 -3.38 1.47 0.08
N GLY A 102 -2.49 2.46 -0.08
CA GLY A 102 -1.77 2.71 -1.33
C GLY A 102 -0.61 1.72 -1.52
N MET A 103 -0.40 1.30 -2.77
CA MET A 103 0.66 0.34 -3.11
C MET A 103 1.12 0.47 -4.56
N HIS A 104 2.35 0.02 -4.82
CA HIS A 104 2.77 -0.35 -6.17
C HIS A 104 2.27 -1.77 -6.44
N GLU A 105 1.28 -1.89 -7.34
CA GLU A 105 0.75 -3.18 -7.76
C GLU A 105 1.58 -3.74 -8.90
N ARG A 106 2.03 -5.00 -8.76
CA ARG A 106 2.66 -5.76 -9.84
C ARG A 106 1.60 -6.49 -10.65
N ASN A 107 1.51 -6.18 -11.94
CA ASN A 107 0.66 -6.93 -12.84
C ASN A 107 1.38 -8.17 -13.35
N THR A 108 0.84 -9.34 -13.05
CA THR A 108 1.39 -10.64 -13.52
C THR A 108 0.71 -11.15 -14.78
N GLU A 109 -0.37 -10.50 -15.21
CA GLU A 109 -1.18 -10.97 -16.34
C GLU A 109 -0.61 -10.53 -17.70
N THR A 110 -0.09 -9.28 -17.77
CA THR A 110 0.36 -8.69 -19.05
C THR A 110 1.85 -8.44 -19.12
N SER A 111 2.48 -8.07 -18.00
CA SER A 111 3.93 -7.80 -17.93
C SER A 111 4.41 -7.93 -16.50
N SER A 112 5.47 -8.70 -16.29
CA SER A 112 6.08 -8.87 -14.97
C SER A 112 6.83 -7.63 -14.47
N ALA A 113 7.08 -6.66 -15.33
CA ALA A 113 7.79 -5.42 -15.02
C ALA A 113 6.89 -4.18 -14.92
N SER A 114 5.63 -4.26 -15.35
CA SER A 114 4.70 -3.14 -15.24
C SER A 114 4.18 -3.00 -13.81
N LEU A 115 4.30 -1.79 -13.28
CA LEU A 115 3.77 -1.41 -11.97
C LEU A 115 2.60 -0.43 -12.13
N PHE A 116 1.58 -0.62 -11.31
CA PHE A 116 0.46 0.31 -11.22
C PHE A 116 0.45 0.96 -9.84
N ASN A 117 0.19 2.26 -9.81
CA ASN A 117 -0.14 2.96 -8.58
C ASN A 117 -1.59 2.63 -8.23
N SER A 118 -1.80 1.87 -7.16
CA SER A 118 -3.09 1.28 -6.82
C SER A 118 -3.48 1.51 -5.37
N LEU A 119 -4.79 1.57 -5.13
CA LEU A 119 -5.39 1.47 -3.81
C LEU A 119 -5.99 0.07 -3.65
N LEU A 120 -5.78 -0.53 -2.48
CA LEU A 120 -6.43 -1.77 -2.07
C LEU A 120 -7.49 -1.44 -1.01
N PHE A 121 -8.69 -2.03 -1.15
CA PHE A 121 -9.82 -1.87 -0.25
C PHE A 121 -10.11 -3.20 0.44
N ILE A 122 -10.12 -3.19 1.78
CA ILE A 122 -10.38 -4.36 2.62
C ILE A 122 -11.49 -4.00 3.60
N ASP A 123 -12.47 -4.88 3.78
CA ASP A 123 -13.56 -4.66 4.75
C ASP A 123 -13.18 -5.12 6.16
N GLU A 124 -14.06 -4.82 7.12
CA GLU A 124 -13.91 -5.18 8.54
C GLU A 124 -13.94 -6.69 8.82
N LYS A 125 -14.28 -7.50 7.81
CA LYS A 125 -14.23 -8.96 7.88
C LYS A 125 -12.95 -9.54 7.32
N GLY A 126 -12.07 -8.67 6.82
CA GLY A 126 -10.80 -9.03 6.18
C GLY A 126 -10.97 -9.54 4.74
N LEU A 127 -12.04 -9.14 4.05
CA LEU A 127 -12.26 -9.46 2.67
C LEU A 127 -11.76 -8.33 1.76
N ILE A 128 -11.03 -8.67 0.72
CA ILE A 128 -10.66 -7.70 -0.31
C ILE A 128 -11.92 -7.34 -1.11
N LEU A 129 -12.37 -6.09 -1.00
CA LEU A 129 -13.51 -5.57 -1.74
C LEU A 129 -13.15 -5.25 -3.19
N GLY A 130 -11.89 -4.91 -3.44
CA GLY A 130 -11.40 -4.56 -4.75
C GLY A 130 -10.10 -3.77 -4.69
N LYS A 131 -9.67 -3.32 -5.86
CA LYS A 131 -8.52 -2.43 -6.05
C LYS A 131 -8.84 -1.40 -7.11
N HIS A 132 -8.25 -0.22 -6.98
CA HIS A 132 -8.36 0.85 -7.98
C HIS A 132 -6.96 1.24 -8.45
N ARG A 133 -6.74 1.19 -9.76
CA ARG A 133 -5.51 1.67 -10.39
C ARG A 133 -5.66 3.13 -10.77
N LYS A 134 -4.70 3.96 -10.43
CA LYS A 134 -4.64 5.35 -10.85
C LYS A 134 -4.69 5.43 -12.38
N LEU A 135 -5.65 6.18 -12.90
CA LEU A 135 -5.90 6.23 -14.35
C LEU A 135 -4.86 7.07 -15.08
N LEU A 136 -4.44 8.20 -14.47
CA LEU A 136 -3.45 9.08 -15.05
C LEU A 136 -2.10 8.84 -14.37
N PRO A 137 -1.10 8.30 -15.08
CA PRO A 137 0.22 8.13 -14.52
C PRO A 137 0.83 9.49 -14.19
N THR A 138 1.61 9.54 -13.13
CA THR A 138 2.48 10.69 -12.84
C THR A 138 3.73 10.47 -13.69
N GLY A 139 3.93 11.32 -14.69
CA GLY A 139 4.98 11.24 -15.72
C GLY A 139 6.38 11.41 -15.21
#